data_52b20a7b60a5dc4ed4f41df7b1520ba3
#
_entry.id   52b20a7b60a5dc4ed4f41df7b1520ba3
#
_cell.length_a   1.000
_cell.length_b   1.000
_cell.length_c   1.000
_cell.angle_alpha   90.00
_cell.angle_beta   90.00
_cell.angle_gamma   90.00
#
_symmetry.space_group_name_H-M   'P 1'
#
loop_
_entity.id
_entity.type
_entity.pdbx_description
1 polymer ?
#
loop_
_entity_poly.entity_id
_entity_poly.type
_entity_poly.pdbx_seq_one_letter_code
_entity_poly.pdbx_strand_id
1 'polypeptide(L)'
;MRRVMKAFTVATVGLAAMATTADAATLALTPAKACYLKGESATLSGTGFTAGGSVNVSVDGQDQGSLIADTAGGFSVGFNFVGRLNAVKSHPITATDATNPAITATLSFVGTTQQVALKNRRGKPGTKTKMRGYGFVFGRKAFMHVRGHGIKSNKFLARTKAPCGTFTVKKAFVPSSAPIGVYRVQFDHKKAYKKNRAGSIAYQLTVFPVGASSAFAGVAVDRGWTLAR
;
A
#
# COMPACT_ATOMS: atom_id res chain seq x y z
N MET A 1 24.79 11.08 -90.35
CA MET A 1 25.39 11.54 -89.06
C MET A 1 24.50 11.01 -87.89
N ARG A 2 24.94 9.94 -87.18
CA ARG A 2 24.24 9.37 -86.05
C ARG A 2 24.94 9.84 -84.78
N ARG A 3 24.27 10.64 -83.97
CA ARG A 3 24.73 11.04 -82.65
C ARG A 3 24.38 9.95 -81.60
N VAL A 4 25.40 9.39 -80.98
CA VAL A 4 25.28 8.43 -79.86
C VAL A 4 25.19 9.26 -78.58
N MET A 5 24.02 9.20 -77.87
CA MET A 5 23.85 9.72 -76.52
C MET A 5 24.35 8.69 -75.59
N LYS A 6 25.37 8.99 -74.73
CA LYS A 6 25.82 8.21 -73.63
C LYS A 6 24.94 8.59 -72.43
N ALA A 7 24.12 7.64 -71.89
CA ALA A 7 23.41 7.83 -70.69
C ALA A 7 24.35 7.58 -69.48
N PHE A 8 24.45 8.55 -68.55
CA PHE A 8 25.12 8.41 -67.25
C PHE A 8 24.10 7.93 -66.23
N THR A 9 24.27 6.70 -65.69
CA THR A 9 23.51 6.21 -64.66
C THR A 9 24.17 6.65 -63.34
N VAL A 10 23.50 7.54 -62.57
CA VAL A 10 23.91 7.91 -61.22
C VAL A 10 23.31 6.89 -60.23
N ALA A 11 24.17 6.07 -59.64
CA ALA A 11 23.74 5.17 -58.55
C ALA A 11 23.66 5.97 -57.26
N THR A 12 22.46 6.24 -56.80
CA THR A 12 22.18 6.77 -55.45
C THR A 12 22.32 5.63 -54.44
N VAL A 13 23.39 5.62 -53.65
CA VAL A 13 23.53 4.75 -52.49
C VAL A 13 22.62 5.31 -51.39
N GLY A 14 21.46 4.68 -51.19
CA GLY A 14 20.58 4.99 -50.07
C GLY A 14 21.19 4.49 -48.78
N LEU A 15 21.64 5.39 -47.88
CA LEU A 15 21.91 5.06 -46.49
C LEU A 15 20.55 4.74 -45.85
N ALA A 16 20.27 3.46 -45.65
CA ALA A 16 19.18 3.02 -44.74
C ALA A 16 19.61 3.34 -43.31
N ALA A 17 19.16 4.47 -42.77
CA ALA A 17 19.23 4.73 -41.34
C ALA A 17 18.38 3.66 -40.64
N MET A 18 19.03 2.69 -40.02
CA MET A 18 18.36 1.78 -39.07
C MET A 18 17.89 2.64 -37.90
N ALA A 19 16.61 3.02 -37.93
CA ALA A 19 15.96 3.58 -36.78
C ALA A 19 15.90 2.44 -35.71
N THR A 20 16.82 2.48 -34.76
CA THR A 20 16.71 1.68 -33.54
C THR A 20 15.44 2.16 -32.86
N THR A 21 14.41 1.30 -32.80
CA THR A 21 13.24 1.52 -31.96
C THR A 21 13.75 1.62 -30.54
N ALA A 22 13.79 2.83 -29.99
CA ALA A 22 14.07 3.03 -28.57
C ALA A 22 12.94 2.30 -27.83
N ASP A 23 13.27 1.20 -27.14
CA ASP A 23 12.33 0.54 -26.28
C ASP A 23 11.86 1.55 -25.22
N ALA A 24 10.53 1.68 -25.09
CA ALA A 24 9.95 2.58 -24.10
C ALA A 24 10.42 2.17 -22.70
N ALA A 25 10.86 3.13 -21.90
CA ALA A 25 11.27 2.85 -20.53
C ALA A 25 10.10 2.25 -19.73
N THR A 26 10.42 1.24 -18.92
CA THR A 26 9.42 0.51 -18.11
C THR A 26 9.84 0.40 -16.66
N LEU A 27 8.86 0.24 -15.78
CA LEU A 27 9.05 -0.02 -14.35
C LEU A 27 8.29 -1.26 -13.91
N ALA A 28 8.84 -2.00 -12.95
CA ALA A 28 8.17 -3.14 -12.32
C ALA A 28 8.47 -3.20 -10.82
N LEU A 29 7.52 -3.74 -10.03
CA LEU A 29 7.73 -4.11 -8.63
C LEU A 29 7.67 -5.63 -8.49
N THR A 30 8.67 -6.21 -7.83
CA THR A 30 8.75 -7.65 -7.56
C THR A 30 8.87 -7.91 -6.07
N PRO A 31 8.01 -8.79 -5.47
CA PRO A 31 6.88 -9.46 -6.09
C PRO A 31 5.73 -8.49 -6.43
N ALA A 32 5.06 -8.68 -7.57
CA ALA A 32 3.87 -7.91 -7.90
C ALA A 32 2.71 -8.25 -6.95
N LYS A 33 2.14 -7.24 -6.30
CA LYS A 33 1.04 -7.40 -5.33
C LYS A 33 -0.13 -6.49 -5.67
N ALA A 34 -1.34 -6.98 -5.45
CA ALA A 34 -2.54 -6.14 -5.56
C ALA A 34 -2.58 -5.04 -4.49
N CYS A 35 -1.84 -5.20 -3.40
CA CYS A 35 -1.71 -4.22 -2.32
C CYS A 35 -0.45 -4.49 -1.50
N TYR A 36 0.29 -3.43 -1.19
CA TYR A 36 1.44 -3.46 -0.29
C TYR A 36 1.03 -2.92 1.09
N LEU A 37 1.47 -3.60 2.13
CA LEU A 37 1.28 -3.14 3.50
C LEU A 37 2.50 -2.33 3.95
N LYS A 38 2.27 -1.35 4.83
CA LYS A 38 3.37 -0.61 5.46
C LYS A 38 4.39 -1.58 6.07
N GLY A 39 5.67 -1.38 5.73
CA GLY A 39 6.79 -2.21 6.16
C GLY A 39 7.06 -3.42 5.26
N GLU A 40 6.25 -3.66 4.22
CA GLU A 40 6.58 -4.66 3.21
C GLU A 40 7.64 -4.14 2.26
N SER A 41 8.53 -5.05 1.87
CA SER A 41 9.61 -4.80 0.92
C SER A 41 9.25 -5.35 -0.46
N ALA A 42 9.74 -4.69 -1.49
CA ALA A 42 9.72 -5.12 -2.88
C ALA A 42 11.03 -4.70 -3.55
N THR A 43 11.29 -5.19 -4.73
CA THR A 43 12.34 -4.68 -5.61
C THR A 43 11.69 -3.84 -6.70
N LEU A 44 12.10 -2.60 -6.83
CA LEU A 44 11.77 -1.75 -7.97
C LEU A 44 12.84 -1.95 -9.05
N SER A 45 12.43 -2.37 -10.23
CA SER A 45 13.29 -2.49 -11.41
C SER A 45 12.80 -1.60 -12.53
N GLY A 46 13.75 -1.09 -13.33
CA GLY A 46 13.47 -0.31 -14.52
C GLY A 46 14.37 -0.75 -15.68
N THR A 47 13.89 -0.55 -16.90
CA THR A 47 14.65 -0.83 -18.14
C THR A 47 14.37 0.26 -19.18
N GLY A 48 15.23 0.38 -20.19
CA GLY A 48 15.07 1.34 -21.30
C GLY A 48 15.55 2.76 -21.00
N PHE A 49 16.37 2.93 -19.95
CA PHE A 49 17.04 4.19 -19.63
C PHE A 49 18.41 4.30 -20.34
N THR A 50 19.04 5.46 -20.29
CA THR A 50 20.39 5.67 -20.85
C THR A 50 21.39 4.77 -20.10
N ALA A 51 22.13 3.95 -20.84
CA ALA A 51 23.17 3.07 -20.28
C ALA A 51 24.22 3.89 -19.50
N GLY A 52 24.47 3.51 -18.23
CA GLY A 52 25.35 4.26 -17.33
C GLY A 52 24.83 5.64 -16.91
N GLY A 53 23.62 6.03 -17.33
CA GLY A 53 22.99 7.29 -17.01
C GLY A 53 22.41 7.33 -15.61
N SER A 54 22.18 8.53 -15.08
CA SER A 54 21.48 8.75 -13.82
C SER A 54 19.97 8.74 -14.03
N VAL A 55 19.23 8.04 -13.17
CA VAL A 55 17.76 7.94 -13.19
C VAL A 55 17.20 8.50 -11.90
N ASN A 56 16.42 9.57 -11.96
CA ASN A 56 15.76 10.19 -10.82
C ASN A 56 14.45 9.46 -10.55
N VAL A 57 14.24 9.02 -9.31
CA VAL A 57 13.03 8.29 -8.90
C VAL A 57 12.21 9.14 -7.93
N SER A 58 10.91 9.25 -8.19
CA SER A 58 9.96 9.90 -7.29
C SER A 58 8.78 8.98 -6.96
N VAL A 59 8.21 9.15 -5.76
CA VAL A 59 6.98 8.49 -5.31
C VAL A 59 6.01 9.56 -4.82
N ASP A 60 4.78 9.55 -5.31
CA ASP A 60 3.79 10.61 -5.03
C ASP A 60 4.32 12.03 -5.34
N GLY A 61 5.22 12.15 -6.33
CA GLY A 61 5.89 13.40 -6.68
C GLY A 61 6.98 13.83 -5.69
N GLN A 62 7.29 13.02 -4.69
CA GLN A 62 8.40 13.28 -3.75
C GLN A 62 9.65 12.57 -4.25
N ASP A 63 10.74 13.30 -4.37
CA ASP A 63 12.04 12.77 -4.75
C ASP A 63 12.52 11.70 -3.74
N GLN A 64 12.96 10.55 -4.27
CA GLN A 64 13.54 9.44 -3.51
C GLN A 64 15.04 9.30 -3.77
N GLY A 65 15.61 10.15 -4.60
CA GLY A 65 17.01 10.14 -5.02
C GLY A 65 17.24 9.61 -6.43
N SER A 66 18.51 9.49 -6.78
CA SER A 66 18.96 9.05 -8.10
C SER A 66 19.64 7.69 -8.03
N LEU A 67 19.47 6.90 -9.09
CA LEU A 67 20.10 5.61 -9.31
C LEU A 67 20.95 5.68 -10.57
N ILE A 68 21.94 4.81 -10.69
CA ILE A 68 22.72 4.66 -11.95
C ILE A 68 22.18 3.45 -12.70
N ALA A 69 21.80 3.64 -13.94
CA ALA A 69 21.44 2.55 -14.84
C ALA A 69 22.70 1.75 -15.23
N ASP A 70 22.55 0.46 -15.39
CA ASP A 70 23.61 -0.43 -15.82
C ASP A 70 23.97 -0.22 -17.32
N THR A 71 24.90 -1.01 -17.84
CA THR A 71 25.33 -0.95 -19.25
C THR A 71 24.24 -1.36 -20.25
N ALA A 72 23.16 -1.98 -19.78
CA ALA A 72 21.98 -2.32 -20.59
C ALA A 72 20.84 -1.29 -20.42
N GLY A 73 21.04 -0.22 -19.65
CA GLY A 73 20.03 0.79 -19.37
C GLY A 73 18.98 0.33 -18.34
N GLY A 74 19.34 -0.66 -17.51
CA GLY A 74 18.49 -1.17 -16.44
C GLY A 74 18.92 -0.70 -15.06
N PHE A 75 18.01 -0.82 -14.07
CA PHE A 75 18.35 -0.68 -12.66
C PHE A 75 17.49 -1.61 -11.79
N SER A 76 17.97 -1.89 -10.58
CA SER A 76 17.23 -2.68 -9.59
C SER A 76 17.57 -2.17 -8.19
N VAL A 77 16.56 -1.84 -7.38
CA VAL A 77 16.74 -1.27 -6.04
C VAL A 77 15.69 -1.79 -5.07
N GLY A 78 16.07 -1.95 -3.80
CA GLY A 78 15.13 -2.28 -2.73
C GLY A 78 14.13 -1.15 -2.49
N PHE A 79 12.86 -1.47 -2.46
CA PHE A 79 11.76 -0.56 -2.20
C PHE A 79 11.00 -0.97 -0.95
N ASN A 80 10.87 -0.07 0.02
CA ASN A 80 10.13 -0.29 1.25
C ASN A 80 8.95 0.68 1.36
N PHE A 81 7.74 0.15 1.50
CA PHE A 81 6.58 0.98 1.70
C PHE A 81 6.49 1.49 3.15
N VAL A 82 6.76 2.78 3.38
CA VAL A 82 6.82 3.39 4.73
C VAL A 82 5.65 4.31 5.06
N GLY A 83 4.75 4.59 4.12
CA GLY A 83 3.65 5.55 4.29
C GLY A 83 2.73 5.27 5.49
N ARG A 84 2.26 6.32 6.16
CA ARG A 84 1.13 6.26 7.11
C ARG A 84 -0.15 6.49 6.34
N LEU A 85 -0.96 5.47 6.15
CA LEU A 85 -2.21 5.58 5.41
C LEU A 85 -3.40 5.25 6.30
N ASN A 86 -4.34 6.18 6.37
CA ASN A 86 -5.65 5.97 6.98
C ASN A 86 -6.69 5.43 5.99
N ALA A 87 -6.24 5.00 4.82
CA ALA A 87 -7.05 4.51 3.72
C ALA A 87 -6.21 3.63 2.78
N VAL A 88 -6.86 3.04 1.80
CA VAL A 88 -6.22 2.44 0.63
C VAL A 88 -5.93 3.57 -0.35
N LYS A 89 -4.68 3.72 -0.78
CA LYS A 89 -4.26 4.74 -1.75
C LYS A 89 -3.45 4.11 -2.88
N SER A 90 -3.57 4.70 -4.07
CA SER A 90 -2.66 4.46 -5.19
C SER A 90 -1.50 5.45 -5.09
N HIS A 91 -0.30 4.95 -5.32
CA HIS A 91 0.95 5.69 -5.25
C HIS A 91 1.65 5.57 -6.61
N PRO A 92 1.77 6.65 -7.39
CA PRO A 92 2.58 6.66 -8.59
C PRO A 92 4.07 6.67 -8.21
N ILE A 93 4.86 5.84 -8.90
CA ILE A 93 6.31 5.89 -8.97
C ILE A 93 6.65 6.43 -10.35
N THR A 94 7.48 7.44 -10.44
CA THR A 94 8.00 7.95 -11.70
C THR A 94 9.51 7.86 -11.69
N ALA A 95 10.09 7.30 -12.74
CA ALA A 95 11.52 7.29 -12.98
C ALA A 95 11.81 8.09 -14.25
N THR A 96 12.69 9.06 -14.17
CA THR A 96 13.06 9.96 -15.27
C THR A 96 14.57 9.93 -15.46
N ASP A 97 15.01 9.71 -16.68
CA ASP A 97 16.42 9.79 -17.05
C ASP A 97 16.91 11.23 -16.90
N ALA A 98 17.98 11.45 -16.13
CA ALA A 98 18.51 12.78 -15.90
C ALA A 98 19.22 13.37 -17.13
N THR A 99 19.76 12.50 -18.02
CA THR A 99 20.45 12.90 -19.24
C THR A 99 19.44 13.20 -20.36
N ASN A 100 18.37 12.43 -20.44
CA ASN A 100 17.30 12.59 -21.41
C ASN A 100 15.92 12.55 -20.74
N PRO A 101 15.38 13.68 -20.26
CA PRO A 101 14.10 13.73 -19.56
C PRO A 101 12.88 13.25 -20.37
N ALA A 102 13.01 13.09 -21.69
CA ALA A 102 11.98 12.46 -22.52
C ALA A 102 11.82 10.96 -22.22
N ILE A 103 12.86 10.32 -21.68
CA ILE A 103 12.83 8.93 -21.21
C ILE A 103 12.27 8.92 -19.79
N THR A 104 10.98 8.65 -19.70
CA THR A 104 10.26 8.59 -18.41
C THR A 104 9.36 7.37 -18.37
N ALA A 105 9.37 6.66 -17.25
CA ALA A 105 8.49 5.55 -16.98
C ALA A 105 7.68 5.79 -15.71
N THR A 106 6.41 5.35 -15.69
CA THR A 106 5.53 5.47 -14.52
C THR A 106 4.87 4.14 -14.21
N LEU A 107 4.86 3.81 -12.93
CA LEU A 107 4.18 2.65 -12.36
C LEU A 107 3.32 3.11 -11.19
N SER A 108 2.11 2.59 -11.05
CA SER A 108 1.31 2.83 -9.85
C SER A 108 1.16 1.55 -9.02
N PHE A 109 1.31 1.66 -7.72
CA PHE A 109 1.01 0.58 -6.79
C PHE A 109 -0.04 1.01 -5.75
N VAL A 110 -0.76 0.04 -5.21
CA VAL A 110 -1.73 0.30 -4.14
C VAL A 110 -1.12 -0.05 -2.80
N GLY A 111 -1.22 0.86 -1.83
CA GLY A 111 -0.68 0.68 -0.50
C GLY A 111 -1.67 1.00 0.61
N THR A 112 -1.45 0.43 1.81
CA THR A 112 -2.21 0.72 3.02
C THR A 112 -1.44 0.32 4.28
N THR A 113 -1.93 0.78 5.43
CA THR A 113 -1.48 0.29 6.74
C THR A 113 -2.54 -0.64 7.31
N GLN A 114 -2.12 -1.76 7.90
CA GLN A 114 -3.07 -2.65 8.58
C GLN A 114 -3.66 -1.93 9.80
N GLN A 115 -4.96 -1.67 9.78
CA GLN A 115 -5.65 -0.94 10.85
C GLN A 115 -7.17 -1.13 10.82
N VAL A 116 -7.82 -0.76 11.92
CA VAL A 116 -9.27 -0.59 12.00
C VAL A 116 -9.59 0.82 12.47
N ALA A 117 -10.10 1.65 11.57
CA ALA A 117 -10.60 2.98 11.92
C ALA A 117 -11.98 2.84 12.59
N LEU A 118 -12.09 3.39 13.78
CA LEU A 118 -13.31 3.38 14.60
C LEU A 118 -13.87 4.82 14.63
N LYS A 119 -15.14 4.98 14.25
CA LYS A 119 -15.79 6.30 14.35
C LYS A 119 -15.77 6.79 15.81
N ASN A 120 -16.11 5.91 16.75
CA ASN A 120 -16.10 6.19 18.19
C ASN A 120 -15.36 5.06 18.92
N ARG A 121 -14.39 5.41 19.76
CA ARG A 121 -13.69 4.49 20.67
C ARG A 121 -14.27 4.48 22.07
N ARG A 122 -15.33 5.25 22.27
CA ARG A 122 -16.03 5.44 23.54
C ARG A 122 -17.53 5.36 23.30
N GLY A 123 -18.29 4.96 24.29
CA GLY A 123 -19.75 4.92 24.19
C GLY A 123 -20.42 4.14 25.31
N LYS A 124 -21.72 4.21 25.31
CA LYS A 124 -22.58 3.42 26.22
C LYS A 124 -22.53 1.94 25.84
N PRO A 125 -22.81 1.01 26.80
CA PRO A 125 -23.00 -0.39 26.46
C PRO A 125 -24.01 -0.56 25.33
N GLY A 126 -23.79 -1.51 24.43
CA GLY A 126 -24.65 -1.76 23.27
C GLY A 126 -24.55 -0.76 22.11
N THR A 127 -23.82 0.36 22.26
CA THR A 127 -23.68 1.34 21.19
C THR A 127 -23.01 0.75 19.95
N LYS A 128 -23.70 0.83 18.81
CA LYS A 128 -23.15 0.42 17.51
C LYS A 128 -22.26 1.52 16.96
N THR A 129 -21.02 1.18 16.63
CA THR A 129 -20.07 2.09 15.96
C THR A 129 -19.70 1.60 14.56
N LYS A 130 -19.41 2.54 13.67
CA LYS A 130 -18.89 2.23 12.33
C LYS A 130 -17.41 1.91 12.45
N MET A 131 -17.02 0.75 11.90
CA MET A 131 -15.65 0.24 11.83
C MET A 131 -15.26 0.09 10.39
N ARG A 132 -14.09 0.59 10.01
CA ARG A 132 -13.49 0.39 8.69
C ARG A 132 -12.15 -0.29 8.86
N GLY A 133 -12.00 -1.51 8.33
CA GLY A 133 -10.75 -2.25 8.33
C GLY A 133 -10.00 -2.10 7.02
N TYR A 134 -8.67 -2.01 7.12
CA TYR A 134 -7.73 -1.92 6.00
C TYR A 134 -6.54 -2.84 6.26
N GLY A 135 -5.91 -3.35 5.20
CA GLY A 135 -4.70 -4.16 5.29
C GLY A 135 -4.91 -5.56 5.85
N PHE A 136 -6.14 -6.07 5.83
CA PHE A 136 -6.42 -7.45 6.15
C PHE A 136 -6.20 -8.34 4.91
N VAL A 137 -5.95 -9.65 5.12
CA VAL A 137 -5.81 -10.58 4.00
C VAL A 137 -7.12 -10.63 3.20
N PHE A 138 -7.04 -10.38 1.90
CA PHE A 138 -8.18 -10.38 0.99
C PHE A 138 -8.96 -11.71 1.00
N GLY A 139 -10.27 -11.65 0.90
CA GLY A 139 -11.16 -12.83 0.83
C GLY A 139 -11.34 -13.59 2.14
N ARG A 140 -10.59 -13.24 3.21
CA ARG A 140 -10.70 -13.90 4.52
C ARG A 140 -11.81 -13.32 5.37
N LYS A 141 -12.31 -14.11 6.32
CA LYS A 141 -13.23 -13.64 7.35
C LYS A 141 -12.46 -12.78 8.36
N ALA A 142 -13.00 -11.61 8.69
CA ALA A 142 -12.51 -10.76 9.77
C ALA A 142 -13.37 -10.96 11.02
N PHE A 143 -12.72 -11.09 12.17
CA PHE A 143 -13.35 -11.26 13.47
C PHE A 143 -12.95 -10.13 14.41
N MET A 144 -13.85 -9.84 15.35
CA MET A 144 -13.62 -8.95 16.47
C MET A 144 -13.73 -9.76 17.77
N HIS A 145 -12.72 -9.66 18.59
CA HIS A 145 -12.66 -10.29 19.90
C HIS A 145 -12.70 -9.23 20.98
N VAL A 146 -13.62 -9.36 21.92
CA VAL A 146 -13.74 -8.43 23.05
C VAL A 146 -13.47 -9.17 24.35
N ARG A 147 -12.64 -8.59 25.21
CA ARG A 147 -12.22 -9.13 26.49
C ARG A 147 -12.21 -8.04 27.55
N GLY A 148 -12.76 -8.35 28.73
CA GLY A 148 -12.78 -7.47 29.89
C GLY A 148 -14.07 -7.63 30.69
N HIS A 149 -14.01 -7.41 31.98
CA HIS A 149 -15.16 -7.42 32.92
C HIS A 149 -16.08 -8.65 32.72
N GLY A 150 -15.51 -9.87 32.64
CA GLY A 150 -16.23 -11.09 32.39
C GLY A 150 -16.67 -11.34 30.94
N ILE A 151 -16.61 -10.31 30.06
CA ILE A 151 -17.01 -10.44 28.66
C ILE A 151 -15.93 -11.17 27.86
N LYS A 152 -16.32 -12.29 27.23
CA LYS A 152 -15.52 -13.07 26.28
C LYS A 152 -16.31 -13.23 24.98
N SER A 153 -16.26 -12.25 24.09
CA SER A 153 -17.03 -12.24 22.83
C SER A 153 -16.12 -12.40 21.61
N ASN A 154 -16.53 -13.24 20.67
CA ASN A 154 -15.89 -13.42 19.37
C ASN A 154 -16.97 -13.19 18.29
N LYS A 155 -16.89 -12.09 17.54
CA LYS A 155 -17.90 -11.71 16.54
C LYS A 155 -17.31 -11.76 15.15
N PHE A 156 -17.97 -12.43 14.23
CA PHE A 156 -17.72 -12.28 12.81
C PHE A 156 -18.10 -10.86 12.37
N LEU A 157 -17.22 -10.18 11.67
CA LEU A 157 -17.47 -8.86 11.13
C LEU A 157 -17.93 -8.92 9.68
N ALA A 158 -17.03 -9.32 8.79
CA ALA A 158 -17.26 -9.37 7.36
C ALA A 158 -16.25 -10.29 6.69
N ARG A 159 -16.47 -10.60 5.41
CA ARG A 159 -15.43 -11.07 4.50
C ARG A 159 -14.74 -9.83 3.92
N THR A 160 -13.41 -9.84 3.90
CA THR A 160 -12.61 -8.72 3.43
C THR A 160 -12.63 -8.61 1.91
N LYS A 161 -12.58 -7.37 1.38
CA LYS A 161 -12.66 -7.04 -0.04
C LYS A 161 -11.30 -6.62 -0.61
N ALA A 162 -11.11 -6.81 -1.93
CA ALA A 162 -9.96 -6.32 -2.68
C ALA A 162 -9.91 -4.79 -2.71
N PRO A 163 -8.75 -4.18 -3.06
CA PRO A 163 -7.44 -4.81 -3.24
C PRO A 163 -6.72 -5.10 -1.92
N CYS A 164 -6.97 -4.34 -0.87
CA CYS A 164 -6.22 -4.32 0.38
C CYS A 164 -6.98 -4.96 1.57
N GLY A 165 -7.81 -5.96 1.34
CA GLY A 165 -8.51 -6.64 2.43
C GLY A 165 -9.34 -5.69 3.28
N THR A 166 -10.19 -4.87 2.67
CA THR A 166 -11.00 -3.88 3.34
C THR A 166 -12.34 -4.42 3.83
N PHE A 167 -12.89 -3.81 4.87
CA PHE A 167 -14.28 -4.01 5.28
C PHE A 167 -14.87 -2.76 5.92
N THR A 168 -16.21 -2.64 5.88
CA THR A 168 -16.94 -1.61 6.62
C THR A 168 -18.16 -2.27 7.27
N VAL A 169 -18.29 -2.11 8.59
CA VAL A 169 -19.41 -2.65 9.36
C VAL A 169 -19.86 -1.68 10.45
N LYS A 170 -21.10 -1.83 10.91
CA LYS A 170 -21.64 -1.10 12.07
C LYS A 170 -22.08 -2.12 13.10
N LYS A 171 -21.33 -2.29 14.18
CA LYS A 171 -21.59 -3.28 15.25
C LYS A 171 -21.29 -2.70 16.62
N ALA A 172 -21.94 -3.24 17.64
CA ALA A 172 -21.61 -2.96 19.04
C ALA A 172 -20.41 -3.81 19.46
N PHE A 173 -19.47 -3.20 20.18
CA PHE A 173 -18.35 -3.93 20.78
C PHE A 173 -18.83 -4.85 21.88
N VAL A 174 -19.54 -4.30 22.86
CA VAL A 174 -20.09 -5.01 24.03
C VAL A 174 -21.62 -5.06 23.95
N PRO A 175 -22.28 -6.02 24.61
CA PRO A 175 -23.73 -6.04 24.76
C PRO A 175 -24.26 -4.85 25.60
N SER A 176 -25.55 -4.58 25.55
CA SER A 176 -26.17 -3.49 26.31
C SER A 176 -26.08 -3.70 27.83
N SER A 177 -26.01 -4.95 28.28
CA SER A 177 -25.83 -5.35 29.68
C SER A 177 -24.35 -5.36 30.14
N ALA A 178 -23.40 -4.93 29.30
CA ALA A 178 -21.98 -4.97 29.67
C ALA A 178 -21.67 -3.97 30.80
N PRO A 179 -20.86 -4.35 31.80
CA PRO A 179 -20.38 -3.43 32.82
C PRO A 179 -19.60 -2.24 32.20
N ILE A 180 -19.58 -1.16 32.97
CA ILE A 180 -18.75 0.00 32.65
C ILE A 180 -17.28 -0.36 32.86
N GLY A 181 -16.39 0.20 32.03
CA GLY A 181 -14.96 -0.03 32.18
C GLY A 181 -14.20 -0.09 30.86
N VAL A 182 -12.96 -0.56 30.96
CA VAL A 182 -12.04 -0.66 29.82
C VAL A 182 -12.06 -2.08 29.27
N TYR A 183 -12.26 -2.18 27.97
CA TYR A 183 -12.28 -3.44 27.23
C TYR A 183 -11.14 -3.48 26.24
N ARG A 184 -10.48 -4.65 26.13
CA ARG A 184 -9.57 -4.94 25.03
C ARG A 184 -10.37 -5.45 23.84
N VAL A 185 -10.20 -4.82 22.68
CA VAL A 185 -10.80 -5.25 21.42
C VAL A 185 -9.67 -5.59 20.45
N GLN A 186 -9.67 -6.82 19.95
CA GLN A 186 -8.70 -7.32 18.98
C GLN A 186 -9.42 -7.72 17.70
N PHE A 187 -8.78 -7.42 16.56
CA PHE A 187 -9.27 -7.74 15.23
C PHE A 187 -8.26 -8.66 14.53
N ASP A 188 -8.73 -9.79 14.00
CA ASP A 188 -7.91 -10.72 13.24
C ASP A 188 -8.75 -11.61 12.29
N HIS A 189 -8.13 -12.63 11.69
CA HIS A 189 -8.77 -13.55 10.74
C HIS A 189 -9.24 -14.88 11.35
N LYS A 190 -9.08 -15.08 12.64
CA LYS A 190 -9.39 -16.35 13.30
C LYS A 190 -10.61 -16.23 14.20
N LYS A 191 -11.50 -17.24 14.19
CA LYS A 191 -12.64 -17.29 15.07
C LYS A 191 -12.24 -17.41 16.54
N ALA A 192 -11.18 -18.19 16.83
CA ALA A 192 -10.66 -18.37 18.17
C ALA A 192 -9.73 -17.22 18.56
N TYR A 193 -9.96 -16.64 19.74
CA TYR A 193 -9.10 -15.59 20.29
C TYR A 193 -7.74 -16.15 20.75
N LYS A 194 -6.67 -15.45 20.37
CA LYS A 194 -5.32 -15.61 20.96
C LYS A 194 -4.77 -14.20 21.18
N LYS A 195 -4.44 -13.88 22.45
CA LYS A 195 -3.88 -12.56 22.82
C LYS A 195 -2.61 -12.28 21.99
N ASN A 196 -2.49 -11.08 21.46
CA ASN A 196 -1.33 -10.64 20.66
C ASN A 196 -1.00 -11.58 19.48
N ARG A 197 -2.01 -12.15 18.83
CA ARG A 197 -1.80 -12.95 17.60
C ARG A 197 -1.06 -12.11 16.55
N ALA A 198 -0.07 -12.71 15.88
CA ALA A 198 0.59 -12.08 14.72
C ALA A 198 -0.44 -11.67 13.67
N GLY A 199 -0.30 -10.47 13.09
CA GLY A 199 -1.26 -9.90 12.15
C GLY A 199 -2.61 -9.51 12.77
N SER A 200 -2.70 -9.35 14.10
CA SER A 200 -3.85 -8.79 14.78
C SER A 200 -3.63 -7.33 15.16
N ILE A 201 -4.72 -6.58 15.22
CA ILE A 201 -4.73 -5.20 15.72
C ILE A 201 -5.56 -5.18 16.99
N ALA A 202 -5.06 -4.54 18.04
CA ALA A 202 -5.77 -4.43 19.30
C ALA A 202 -5.89 -2.97 19.77
N TYR A 203 -7.04 -2.65 20.33
CA TYR A 203 -7.36 -1.35 20.92
C TYR A 203 -7.90 -1.53 22.34
N GLN A 204 -7.75 -0.50 23.14
CA GLN A 204 -8.53 -0.32 24.37
C GLN A 204 -9.74 0.54 24.05
N LEU A 205 -10.91 0.10 24.52
CA LEU A 205 -12.18 0.82 24.42
C LEU A 205 -12.70 1.10 25.82
N THR A 206 -13.19 2.31 26.01
CA THR A 206 -13.80 2.70 27.27
C THR A 206 -15.33 2.74 27.12
N VAL A 207 -16.01 2.06 28.01
CA VAL A 207 -17.47 2.04 28.13
C VAL A 207 -17.89 2.87 29.34
N PHE A 208 -18.77 3.85 29.14
CA PHE A 208 -19.21 4.81 30.15
C PHE A 208 -20.67 4.58 30.55
N PRO A 209 -21.09 5.11 31.71
CA PRO A 209 -22.51 5.14 32.11
C PRO A 209 -23.34 5.99 31.14
N VAL A 210 -24.64 5.73 31.16
CA VAL A 210 -25.63 6.59 30.50
C VAL A 210 -25.62 7.94 31.23
N GLY A 211 -25.31 9.05 30.52
CA GLY A 211 -25.29 10.40 31.08
C GLY A 211 -23.93 11.01 31.39
N ALA A 212 -22.83 10.23 31.40
CA ALA A 212 -21.50 10.82 31.55
C ALA A 212 -21.07 11.56 30.28
N SER A 213 -20.73 12.84 30.40
CA SER A 213 -20.11 13.62 29.32
C SER A 213 -18.69 13.14 29.05
N SER A 214 -18.27 13.18 27.77
CA SER A 214 -17.02 12.57 27.27
C SER A 214 -15.76 13.42 27.56
N ALA A 215 -15.53 13.82 28.81
CA ALA A 215 -14.47 14.76 29.20
C ALA A 215 -13.04 14.16 29.32
N PHE A 216 -12.82 12.86 29.05
CA PHE A 216 -11.48 12.30 29.13
C PHE A 216 -10.94 11.77 27.82
N ALA A 217 -9.81 12.34 27.39
CA ALA A 217 -9.03 11.87 26.27
C ALA A 217 -8.30 10.55 26.62
N GLY A 218 -8.78 9.42 26.12
CA GLY A 218 -8.07 8.14 26.23
C GLY A 218 -6.90 8.11 25.26
N VAL A 219 -5.70 7.90 25.80
CA VAL A 219 -4.49 7.61 25.03
C VAL A 219 -4.68 6.27 24.31
N ALA A 220 -4.60 6.28 22.99
CA ALA A 220 -4.47 5.05 22.22
C ALA A 220 -3.07 4.50 22.47
N VAL A 221 -2.98 3.40 23.22
CA VAL A 221 -1.73 2.64 23.28
C VAL A 221 -1.65 1.84 21.98
N ASP A 222 -1.14 2.50 20.94
CA ASP A 222 -0.64 1.85 19.75
C ASP A 222 0.68 1.16 20.15
N ARG A 223 0.61 -0.10 20.52
CA ARG A 223 1.81 -0.93 20.58
C ARG A 223 2.10 -1.38 19.16
N GLY A 224 2.53 -0.38 18.36
CA GLY A 224 3.24 -0.60 17.12
C GLY A 224 4.54 -1.35 17.42
N TRP A 225 4.90 -2.20 16.56
CA TRP A 225 6.13 -2.92 16.40
C TRP A 225 7.33 -2.11 16.89
N THR A 226 8.05 -2.59 17.90
CA THR A 226 9.42 -2.20 18.18
C THR A 226 10.29 -2.76 17.05
N LEU A 227 10.93 -1.87 16.30
CA LEU A 227 12.02 -2.21 15.42
C LEU A 227 13.10 -2.89 16.26
N ALA A 228 13.41 -4.17 15.98
CA ALA A 228 14.67 -4.76 16.39
C ALA A 228 15.78 -3.97 15.67
N ARG A 229 16.71 -3.43 16.46
CA ARG A 229 17.99 -2.89 15.99
C ARG A 229 18.90 -4.00 15.52
#